data_462a6b8d4e14411577325f9c66c9fd33
#
_entry.id   462a6b8d4e14411577325f9c66c9fd33
#
_cell.length_a   1.000
_cell.length_b   1.000
_cell.length_c   1.000
_cell.angle_alpha   90.00
_cell.angle_beta   90.00
_cell.angle_gamma   90.00
#
_symmetry.space_group_name_H-M   'P 1'
#
loop_
_entity.id
_entity.type
_entity.pdbx_description
1 polymer ?
#
loop_
_entity_poly.entity_id
_entity_poly.type
_entity_poly.pdbx_seq_one_letter_code
_entity_poly.pdbx_strand_id
1 'polypeptide(L)'
;AGAGALNYGHNDPRMRDALIAYLSANGVTHALDLHTTTKRQFLEAIERDLFKPRGWDYKVQFTGPTGADAVEAALKLARKATGRTKVVSFYGAYHGMTAGALAVTGNRTRRGPGLSTDVVFVPYEDSPYGEFDSIGFLERLANDQGSGSELPAAVIVESVQIQAGVYPASNQWLQRLRKWTTDHGVLLICDEIQAGCGRTGDFFGFERSGVVPDLITCAKSIGGFGLPMAIVLLRAGLDVWQPGDHIGTFRGNQLAFLTARIALSYWHDEQFLKLLADNCAAMERAVAGFAEIPGVASARCRGMIAGIDFGRGNVEVAKDAQQRVLQAGVLVDRCGPNGEIIKLMPPLNTPTDQLEDGLRAFGESVAAALGE
;
A
#
# COMPACT_ATOMS: atom_id res chain seq x y z
N ALA A 1 -2.57 -11.70 -7.00
CA ALA A 1 -2.07 -11.74 -5.61
C ALA A 1 -3.09 -11.19 -4.59
N GLY A 2 -4.39 -11.49 -4.76
CA GLY A 2 -5.42 -11.15 -3.75
C GLY A 2 -5.44 -9.67 -3.36
N ALA A 3 -5.50 -8.79 -4.33
CA ALA A 3 -5.44 -7.33 -4.13
C ALA A 3 -4.21 -6.86 -3.31
N GLY A 4 -3.11 -7.59 -3.37
CA GLY A 4 -1.87 -7.32 -2.64
C GLY A 4 -1.74 -8.01 -1.29
N ALA A 5 -2.63 -8.95 -0.95
CA ALA A 5 -2.54 -9.73 0.28
C ALA A 5 -1.64 -10.98 0.15
N LEU A 6 -1.35 -11.41 -1.07
CA LEU A 6 -0.62 -12.64 -1.40
C LEU A 6 0.62 -12.34 -2.27
N ASN A 7 1.48 -11.43 -1.82
CA ASN A 7 2.70 -11.09 -2.55
C ASN A 7 3.63 -12.31 -2.73
N TYR A 8 3.65 -13.21 -1.77
CA TYR A 8 4.48 -14.42 -1.77
C TYR A 8 3.77 -15.65 -2.38
N GLY A 9 2.68 -15.42 -3.12
CA GLY A 9 1.91 -16.49 -3.78
C GLY A 9 0.83 -17.10 -2.91
N HIS A 10 0.01 -17.95 -3.55
CA HIS A 10 -1.06 -18.69 -2.89
C HIS A 10 -0.49 -20.00 -2.31
N ASN A 11 -0.81 -20.29 -1.04
CA ASN A 11 -0.36 -21.51 -0.35
C ASN A 11 1.16 -21.73 -0.39
N ASP A 12 1.94 -20.67 -0.17
CA ASP A 12 3.39 -20.81 -0.08
C ASP A 12 3.78 -21.97 0.85
N PRO A 13 4.57 -22.96 0.36
CA PRO A 13 4.83 -24.19 1.12
C PRO A 13 5.62 -23.94 2.40
N ARG A 14 6.54 -22.98 2.43
CA ARG A 14 7.34 -22.65 3.64
C ARG A 14 6.43 -22.15 4.75
N MET A 15 5.45 -21.29 4.41
CA MET A 15 4.50 -20.72 5.37
C MET A 15 3.43 -21.75 5.77
N ARG A 16 2.90 -22.51 4.80
CA ARG A 16 1.89 -23.55 5.05
C ARG A 16 2.42 -24.62 6.01
N ASP A 17 3.60 -25.14 5.73
CA ASP A 17 4.17 -26.25 6.52
C ASP A 17 4.53 -25.78 7.93
N ALA A 18 4.99 -24.53 8.08
CA ALA A 18 5.21 -23.93 9.39
C ALA A 18 3.92 -23.75 10.19
N LEU A 19 2.80 -23.35 9.53
CA LEU A 19 1.48 -23.26 10.18
C LEU A 19 0.98 -24.61 10.65
N ILE A 20 1.09 -25.65 9.81
CA ILE A 20 0.70 -27.03 10.16
C ILE A 20 1.52 -27.50 11.37
N ALA A 21 2.82 -27.34 11.34
CA ALA A 21 3.71 -27.74 12.44
C ALA A 21 3.36 -27.00 13.75
N TYR A 22 3.13 -25.69 13.66
CA TYR A 22 2.77 -24.86 14.82
C TYR A 22 1.45 -25.29 15.46
N LEU A 23 0.41 -25.52 14.65
CA LEU A 23 -0.90 -25.97 15.13
C LEU A 23 -0.84 -27.40 15.70
N SER A 24 -0.10 -28.30 15.05
CA SER A 24 0.08 -29.69 15.52
C SER A 24 0.84 -29.76 16.85
N ALA A 25 1.69 -28.78 17.13
CA ALA A 25 2.39 -28.64 18.42
C ALA A 25 1.57 -27.91 19.50
N ASN A 26 0.27 -27.70 19.29
CA ASN A 26 -0.61 -26.93 20.19
C ASN A 26 -0.11 -25.50 20.45
N GLY A 27 0.41 -24.84 19.42
CA GLY A 27 0.89 -23.44 19.50
C GLY A 27 -0.22 -22.49 19.93
N VAL A 28 0.14 -21.45 20.69
CA VAL A 28 -0.79 -20.42 21.16
C VAL A 28 -1.35 -19.63 19.96
N THR A 29 -2.67 -19.69 19.75
CA THR A 29 -3.32 -18.99 18.62
C THR A 29 -3.77 -17.58 18.95
N HIS A 30 -4.09 -17.32 20.22
CA HIS A 30 -4.53 -16.00 20.68
C HIS A 30 -3.96 -15.72 22.07
N ALA A 31 -3.35 -14.56 22.27
CA ALA A 31 -2.64 -14.25 23.51
C ALA A 31 -2.92 -12.82 24.03
N LEU A 32 -3.90 -12.11 23.52
CA LEU A 32 -4.16 -10.70 23.86
C LEU A 32 -2.86 -9.87 23.76
N ASP A 33 -2.55 -9.13 24.81
CA ASP A 33 -1.34 -8.30 24.91
C ASP A 33 -0.10 -9.05 25.44
N LEU A 34 -0.23 -10.33 25.80
CA LEU A 34 0.86 -11.11 26.37
C LEU A 34 2.02 -11.28 25.36
N HIS A 35 3.22 -11.35 25.89
CA HIS A 35 4.43 -11.63 25.13
C HIS A 35 4.54 -13.14 24.88
N THR A 36 4.30 -13.55 23.65
CA THR A 36 4.55 -14.93 23.21
C THR A 36 5.91 -15.05 22.52
N THR A 37 6.43 -16.26 22.43
CA THR A 37 7.65 -16.54 21.67
C THR A 37 7.49 -16.13 20.20
N THR A 38 6.34 -16.42 19.60
CA THR A 38 6.05 -16.10 18.19
C THR A 38 6.01 -14.58 17.95
N LYS A 39 5.37 -13.81 18.84
CA LYS A 39 5.34 -12.35 18.78
C LYS A 39 6.76 -11.78 18.89
N ARG A 40 7.55 -12.26 19.88
CA ARG A 40 8.93 -11.83 20.06
C ARG A 40 9.78 -12.09 18.83
N GLN A 41 9.72 -13.30 18.27
CA GLN A 41 10.48 -13.66 17.07
C GLN A 41 10.11 -12.81 15.85
N PHE A 42 8.85 -12.43 15.73
CA PHE A 42 8.39 -11.52 14.67
C PHE A 42 8.97 -10.10 14.88
N LEU A 43 8.93 -9.57 16.12
CA LEU A 43 9.50 -8.25 16.42
C LEU A 43 11.02 -8.22 16.22
N GLU A 44 11.73 -9.29 16.65
CA GLU A 44 13.16 -9.45 16.40
C GLU A 44 13.48 -9.49 14.90
N ALA A 45 12.61 -10.12 14.07
CA ALA A 45 12.76 -10.12 12.62
C ALA A 45 12.53 -8.72 12.02
N ILE A 46 11.50 -8.00 12.43
CA ILE A 46 11.29 -6.60 11.98
C ILE A 46 12.50 -5.74 12.33
N GLU A 47 12.98 -5.83 13.55
CA GLU A 47 14.16 -5.06 13.99
C GLU A 47 15.38 -5.39 13.13
N ARG A 48 15.68 -6.68 12.94
CA ARG A 48 16.83 -7.14 12.17
C ARG A 48 16.73 -6.81 10.69
N ASP A 49 15.54 -7.01 10.08
CA ASP A 49 15.37 -7.05 8.64
C ASP A 49 14.85 -5.71 8.06
N LEU A 50 14.15 -4.93 8.86
CA LEU A 50 13.61 -3.65 8.41
C LEU A 50 14.29 -2.45 9.06
N PHE A 51 14.42 -2.42 10.39
CA PHE A 51 14.86 -1.22 11.08
C PHE A 51 16.37 -1.04 11.02
N LYS A 52 17.15 -2.04 11.43
CA LYS A 52 18.63 -1.96 11.46
C LYS A 52 19.28 -1.63 10.13
N PRO A 53 18.90 -2.28 9.00
CA PRO A 53 19.53 -1.96 7.71
C PRO A 53 19.26 -0.53 7.25
N ARG A 54 18.16 0.07 7.72
CA ARG A 54 17.76 1.44 7.36
C ARG A 54 18.20 2.50 8.39
N GLY A 55 18.80 2.08 9.51
CA GLY A 55 19.16 2.97 10.61
C GLY A 55 17.94 3.62 11.28
N TRP A 56 16.79 2.93 11.29
CA TRP A 56 15.56 3.46 11.83
C TRP A 56 15.40 3.17 13.31
N ASP A 57 15.04 4.19 14.09
CA ASP A 57 14.56 4.08 15.46
C ASP A 57 13.03 4.12 15.45
N TYR A 58 12.43 2.95 15.20
CA TYR A 58 10.99 2.79 15.13
C TYR A 58 10.48 1.79 16.14
N LYS A 59 9.19 1.93 16.46
CA LYS A 59 8.41 0.95 17.24
C LYS A 59 7.31 0.35 16.38
N VAL A 60 6.83 -0.82 16.79
CA VAL A 60 5.71 -1.53 16.14
C VAL A 60 4.48 -1.42 17.02
N GLN A 61 3.42 -0.82 16.49
CA GLN A 61 2.09 -0.85 17.10
C GLN A 61 1.24 -1.88 16.37
N PHE A 62 0.73 -2.86 17.11
CA PHE A 62 -0.29 -3.76 16.59
C PHE A 62 -1.66 -3.10 16.66
N THR A 63 -2.44 -3.27 15.60
CA THR A 63 -3.80 -2.74 15.48
C THR A 63 -4.81 -3.87 15.32
N GLY A 64 -6.09 -3.57 15.18
CA GLY A 64 -7.04 -4.51 14.61
C GLY A 64 -6.53 -5.03 13.26
N PRO A 65 -7.06 -6.16 12.74
CA PRO A 65 -6.39 -6.95 11.69
C PRO A 65 -6.49 -6.35 10.28
N THR A 66 -7.16 -5.21 10.09
CA THR A 66 -7.37 -4.63 8.76
C THR A 66 -6.50 -3.40 8.51
N GLY A 67 -6.24 -3.09 7.23
CA GLY A 67 -5.52 -1.87 6.87
C GLY A 67 -6.23 -0.60 7.36
N ALA A 68 -7.55 -0.57 7.37
CA ALA A 68 -8.32 0.54 7.94
C ALA A 68 -8.01 0.75 9.42
N ASP A 69 -7.81 -0.32 10.20
CA ASP A 69 -7.44 -0.20 11.62
C ASP A 69 -6.05 0.42 11.80
N ALA A 70 -5.10 0.10 10.91
CA ALA A 70 -3.78 0.74 10.92
C ALA A 70 -3.88 2.23 10.59
N VAL A 71 -4.70 2.60 9.61
CA VAL A 71 -4.95 4.02 9.26
C VAL A 71 -5.61 4.76 10.42
N GLU A 72 -6.65 4.19 11.04
CA GLU A 72 -7.31 4.77 12.23
C GLU A 72 -6.31 5.01 13.37
N ALA A 73 -5.44 4.03 13.64
CA ALA A 73 -4.41 4.15 14.66
C ALA A 73 -3.39 5.25 14.33
N ALA A 74 -2.92 5.32 13.07
CA ALA A 74 -1.98 6.33 12.63
C ALA A 74 -2.57 7.75 12.72
N LEU A 75 -3.83 7.94 12.27
CA LEU A 75 -4.53 9.22 12.36
C LEU A 75 -4.74 9.65 13.82
N LYS A 76 -5.15 8.71 14.68
CA LYS A 76 -5.34 8.96 16.11
C LYS A 76 -4.02 9.34 16.79
N LEU A 77 -2.94 8.62 16.47
CA LEU A 77 -1.60 8.92 17.01
C LEU A 77 -1.12 10.28 16.55
N ALA A 78 -1.26 10.60 15.26
CA ALA A 78 -0.83 11.88 14.70
C ALA A 78 -1.54 13.06 15.39
N ARG A 79 -2.85 12.97 15.59
CA ARG A 79 -3.61 13.99 16.32
C ARG A 79 -3.17 14.12 17.78
N LYS A 80 -2.95 12.99 18.45
CA LYS A 80 -2.50 12.98 19.86
C LYS A 80 -1.10 13.57 20.01
N ALA A 81 -0.18 13.21 19.11
CA ALA A 81 1.21 13.67 19.19
C ALA A 81 1.37 15.16 18.85
N THR A 82 0.53 15.71 17.97
CA THR A 82 0.64 17.10 17.52
C THR A 82 -0.32 18.05 18.23
N GLY A 83 -1.37 17.54 18.87
CA GLY A 83 -2.48 18.34 19.40
C GLY A 83 -3.37 18.99 18.32
N ARG A 84 -3.19 18.63 17.03
CA ARG A 84 -3.94 19.15 15.89
C ARG A 84 -4.97 18.14 15.40
N THR A 85 -6.00 18.61 14.68
CA THR A 85 -7.10 17.73 14.21
C THR A 85 -7.10 17.48 12.71
N LYS A 86 -6.71 18.50 11.91
CA LYS A 86 -6.74 18.42 10.45
C LYS A 86 -5.75 17.39 9.89
N VAL A 87 -6.14 16.77 8.78
CA VAL A 87 -5.27 15.86 8.01
C VAL A 87 -5.35 16.25 6.54
N VAL A 88 -4.23 16.24 5.87
CA VAL A 88 -4.18 16.35 4.41
C VAL A 88 -4.20 14.96 3.80
N SER A 89 -5.04 14.78 2.79
CA SER A 89 -5.09 13.60 1.94
C SER A 89 -5.18 13.98 0.47
N PHE A 90 -5.15 13.02 -0.42
CA PHE A 90 -5.07 13.28 -1.85
C PHE A 90 -6.30 12.78 -2.61
N TYR A 91 -6.61 13.44 -3.74
CA TYR A 91 -7.63 12.98 -4.68
C TYR A 91 -7.28 11.56 -5.15
N GLY A 92 -8.28 10.69 -5.24
CA GLY A 92 -8.09 9.30 -5.63
C GLY A 92 -7.55 8.37 -4.56
N ALA A 93 -7.09 8.88 -3.40
CA ALA A 93 -6.54 8.06 -2.32
C ALA A 93 -7.53 7.02 -1.80
N TYR A 94 -6.99 5.85 -1.40
CA TYR A 94 -7.77 4.80 -0.75
C TYR A 94 -7.09 4.31 0.52
N HIS A 95 -7.67 4.65 1.66
CA HIS A 95 -7.11 4.34 2.98
C HIS A 95 -8.01 3.42 3.82
N GLY A 96 -9.18 3.05 3.34
CA GLY A 96 -10.12 2.16 4.03
C GLY A 96 -11.55 2.68 4.07
N MET A 97 -12.40 1.92 4.77
CA MET A 97 -13.87 2.12 4.78
C MET A 97 -14.45 2.35 6.18
N THR A 98 -13.64 2.35 7.25
CA THR A 98 -14.05 2.80 8.57
C THR A 98 -14.17 4.33 8.62
N ALA A 99 -14.82 4.89 9.61
CA ALA A 99 -15.18 6.32 9.61
C ALA A 99 -13.97 7.25 9.41
N GLY A 100 -12.86 7.06 10.15
CA GLY A 100 -11.67 7.88 9.99
C GLY A 100 -10.89 7.58 8.72
N ALA A 101 -10.73 6.31 8.36
CA ALA A 101 -10.05 5.91 7.12
C ALA A 101 -10.85 6.35 5.87
N LEU A 102 -12.18 6.28 5.92
CA LEU A 102 -13.05 6.77 4.85
C LEU A 102 -13.03 8.30 4.77
N ALA A 103 -12.88 9.01 5.90
CA ALA A 103 -12.76 10.46 5.92
C ALA A 103 -11.54 10.93 5.10
N VAL A 104 -10.43 10.19 5.10
CA VAL A 104 -9.22 10.47 4.32
C VAL A 104 -9.16 9.76 2.97
N THR A 105 -10.16 8.94 2.62
CA THR A 105 -10.28 8.28 1.30
C THR A 105 -10.84 9.28 0.27
N GLY A 106 -10.11 9.54 -0.80
CA GLY A 106 -10.36 10.56 -1.82
C GLY A 106 -11.37 10.16 -2.91
N ASN A 107 -12.38 9.37 -2.59
CA ASN A 107 -13.40 8.92 -3.55
C ASN A 107 -14.80 9.32 -3.10
N ARG A 108 -15.41 10.30 -3.78
CA ARG A 108 -16.72 10.86 -3.45
C ARG A 108 -17.85 9.83 -3.44
N THR A 109 -17.82 8.84 -4.35
CA THR A 109 -18.90 7.85 -4.48
C THR A 109 -18.92 6.86 -3.31
N ARG A 110 -17.83 6.72 -2.58
CA ARG A 110 -17.72 5.83 -1.41
C ARG A 110 -18.04 6.56 -0.09
N ARG A 111 -18.09 7.90 -0.12
CA ARG A 111 -18.29 8.73 1.07
C ARG A 111 -19.78 8.96 1.29
N GLY A 112 -20.29 8.53 2.44
CA GLY A 112 -21.63 8.85 2.90
C GLY A 112 -21.68 10.17 3.71
N PRO A 113 -22.87 10.61 4.16
CA PRO A 113 -23.00 11.73 5.08
C PRO A 113 -22.41 11.41 6.46
N GLY A 114 -22.07 12.46 7.23
CA GLY A 114 -21.63 12.33 8.63
C GLY A 114 -20.15 12.01 8.84
N LEU A 115 -19.31 12.06 7.77
CA LEU A 115 -17.86 11.90 7.93
C LEU A 115 -17.23 13.20 8.46
N SER A 116 -16.09 13.06 9.14
CA SER A 116 -15.29 14.19 9.61
C SER A 116 -14.96 15.16 8.47
N THR A 117 -15.12 16.45 8.73
CA THR A 117 -14.77 17.55 7.81
C THR A 117 -13.33 18.04 8.00
N ASP A 118 -12.61 17.51 8.99
CA ASP A 118 -11.23 17.92 9.29
C ASP A 118 -10.21 17.28 8.35
N VAL A 119 -10.54 17.22 7.05
CA VAL A 119 -9.66 16.69 6.00
C VAL A 119 -9.58 17.69 4.85
N VAL A 120 -8.36 18.04 4.48
CA VAL A 120 -8.08 18.83 3.28
C VAL A 120 -7.63 17.88 2.17
N PHE A 121 -8.38 17.85 1.08
CA PHE A 121 -8.00 17.09 -0.10
C PHE A 121 -7.28 17.97 -1.10
N VAL A 122 -6.13 17.51 -1.56
CA VAL A 122 -5.34 18.14 -2.62
C VAL A 122 -5.13 17.16 -3.78
N PRO A 123 -4.95 17.66 -5.02
CA PRO A 123 -4.60 16.79 -6.14
C PRO A 123 -3.30 16.02 -5.86
N TYR A 124 -3.26 14.76 -6.29
CA TYR A 124 -2.04 13.97 -6.28
C TYR A 124 -1.18 14.32 -7.49
N GLU A 125 0.15 14.06 -7.43
CA GLU A 125 1.04 14.25 -8.57
C GLU A 125 0.54 13.44 -9.79
N ASP A 126 0.62 14.03 -10.98
CA ASP A 126 0.21 13.40 -12.26
C ASP A 126 -1.20 12.78 -12.23
N SER A 127 -2.08 13.35 -11.42
CA SER A 127 -3.45 12.87 -11.33
C SER A 127 -4.18 13.05 -12.67
N PRO A 128 -5.18 12.21 -12.98
CA PRO A 128 -5.96 12.34 -14.23
C PRO A 128 -6.75 13.65 -14.32
N TYR A 129 -6.64 14.53 -13.34
CA TYR A 129 -7.33 15.82 -13.26
C TYR A 129 -6.47 17.01 -13.71
N GLY A 130 -5.25 16.76 -14.22
CA GLY A 130 -4.33 17.76 -14.74
C GLY A 130 -3.21 18.14 -13.77
N GLU A 131 -2.28 18.92 -14.27
CA GLU A 131 -1.14 19.42 -13.49
C GLU A 131 -1.59 20.35 -12.37
N PHE A 132 -1.09 20.13 -11.17
CA PHE A 132 -1.33 20.96 -10.02
C PHE A 132 -0.15 20.89 -9.03
N ASP A 133 0.42 22.02 -8.66
CA ASP A 133 1.46 22.06 -7.64
C ASP A 133 0.86 21.93 -6.22
N SER A 134 0.58 20.70 -5.83
CA SER A 134 0.00 20.37 -4.51
C SER A 134 0.86 20.87 -3.36
N ILE A 135 2.18 20.76 -3.49
CA ILE A 135 3.12 21.18 -2.42
C ILE A 135 3.17 22.69 -2.32
N GLY A 136 3.20 23.41 -3.46
CA GLY A 136 3.09 24.87 -3.48
C GLY A 136 1.75 25.38 -2.94
N PHE A 137 0.67 24.62 -3.14
CA PHE A 137 -0.62 24.94 -2.52
C PHE A 137 -0.58 24.75 -1.00
N LEU A 138 0.00 23.66 -0.50
CA LEU A 138 0.17 23.40 0.93
C LEU A 138 1.05 24.49 1.59
N GLU A 139 2.09 24.95 0.89
CA GLU A 139 2.95 26.04 1.36
C GLU A 139 2.16 27.35 1.54
N ARG A 140 1.32 27.70 0.57
CA ARG A 140 0.43 28.88 0.70
C ARG A 140 -0.57 28.71 1.83
N LEU A 141 -1.18 27.54 1.94
CA LEU A 141 -2.16 27.23 2.99
C LEU A 141 -1.55 27.37 4.40
N ALA A 142 -0.26 27.01 4.55
CA ALA A 142 0.45 27.12 5.82
C ALA A 142 0.89 28.55 6.17
N ASN A 143 1.28 29.35 5.18
CA ASN A 143 1.92 30.64 5.39
C ASN A 143 0.97 31.83 5.24
N ASP A 144 -0.17 31.66 4.55
CA ASP A 144 -1.14 32.74 4.36
C ASP A 144 -2.17 32.75 5.50
N GLN A 145 -2.12 33.80 6.34
CA GLN A 145 -3.09 33.98 7.42
C GLN A 145 -4.52 34.09 6.90
N GLY A 146 -4.70 34.56 5.65
CA GLY A 146 -6.00 34.62 4.97
C GLY A 146 -6.54 33.27 4.53
N SER A 147 -5.76 32.19 4.60
CA SER A 147 -6.20 30.85 4.22
C SER A 147 -7.33 30.30 5.10
N GLY A 148 -7.47 30.81 6.33
CA GLY A 148 -8.43 30.33 7.32
C GLY A 148 -8.17 28.87 7.76
N SER A 149 -7.02 28.30 7.43
CA SER A 149 -6.66 26.92 7.76
C SER A 149 -5.57 26.86 8.80
N GLU A 150 -5.79 26.03 9.81
CA GLU A 150 -4.73 25.65 10.76
C GLU A 150 -3.80 24.60 10.14
N LEU A 151 -2.55 24.54 10.62
CA LEU A 151 -1.61 23.50 10.22
C LEU A 151 -2.17 22.11 10.55
N PRO A 152 -2.06 21.15 9.64
CA PRO A 152 -2.57 19.79 9.87
C PRO A 152 -1.71 19.03 10.89
N ALA A 153 -2.31 18.00 11.49
CA ALA A 153 -1.61 17.00 12.30
C ALA A 153 -0.69 16.15 11.43
N ALA A 154 -1.18 15.75 10.27
CA ALA A 154 -0.47 14.88 9.34
C ALA A 154 -0.88 15.08 7.89
N VAL A 155 0.00 14.65 6.99
CA VAL A 155 -0.33 14.27 5.62
C VAL A 155 -0.30 12.75 5.52
N ILE A 156 -1.35 12.14 4.95
CA ILE A 156 -1.37 10.72 4.61
C ILE A 156 -1.26 10.56 3.11
N VAL A 157 -0.36 9.67 2.66
CA VAL A 157 -0.04 9.49 1.24
C VAL A 157 0.25 8.02 0.93
N GLU A 158 -0.21 7.56 -0.23
CA GLU A 158 0.26 6.33 -0.86
C GLU A 158 1.45 6.67 -1.76
N SER A 159 2.57 5.95 -1.65
CA SER A 159 3.73 6.12 -2.57
C SER A 159 3.38 5.76 -4.03
N VAL A 160 2.38 4.89 -4.20
CA VAL A 160 1.71 4.58 -5.45
C VAL A 160 0.21 4.55 -5.19
N GLN A 161 -0.57 5.44 -5.79
CA GLN A 161 -2.04 5.40 -5.69
C GLN A 161 -2.61 4.27 -6.55
N ILE A 162 -2.73 3.09 -5.96
CA ILE A 162 -3.08 1.87 -6.70
C ILE A 162 -4.56 1.85 -7.08
N GLN A 163 -5.46 2.20 -6.16
CA GLN A 163 -6.90 2.18 -6.44
C GLN A 163 -7.35 3.33 -7.35
N ALA A 164 -6.61 4.41 -7.39
CA ALA A 164 -6.85 5.51 -8.34
C ALA A 164 -6.51 5.15 -9.79
N GLY A 165 -5.63 4.15 -10.01
CA GLY A 165 -5.22 3.76 -11.35
C GLY A 165 -3.73 3.47 -11.51
N VAL A 166 -3.05 3.13 -10.41
CA VAL A 166 -1.60 2.87 -10.36
C VAL A 166 -0.79 4.11 -10.77
N TYR A 167 -0.91 5.17 -9.99
CA TYR A 167 -0.14 6.40 -10.17
C TYR A 167 1.04 6.43 -9.20
N PRO A 168 2.29 6.17 -9.65
CA PRO A 168 3.48 6.30 -8.80
C PRO A 168 3.82 7.77 -8.59
N ALA A 169 4.05 8.18 -7.35
CA ALA A 169 4.66 9.49 -7.08
C ALA A 169 6.13 9.52 -7.55
N SER A 170 6.57 10.66 -8.05
CA SER A 170 7.98 10.87 -8.32
C SER A 170 8.78 11.00 -7.03
N ASN A 171 10.06 10.61 -7.09
CA ASN A 171 10.95 10.76 -5.95
C ASN A 171 11.05 12.24 -5.52
N GLN A 172 11.10 13.15 -6.48
CA GLN A 172 11.19 14.59 -6.22
C GLN A 172 9.95 15.14 -5.50
N TRP A 173 8.76 14.71 -5.91
CA TRP A 173 7.52 15.13 -5.27
C TRP A 173 7.44 14.63 -3.82
N LEU A 174 7.77 13.36 -3.57
CA LEU A 174 7.83 12.81 -2.21
C LEU A 174 8.86 13.53 -1.33
N GLN A 175 10.03 13.87 -1.88
CA GLN A 175 11.07 14.64 -1.17
C GLN A 175 10.57 16.05 -0.83
N ARG A 176 9.90 16.74 -1.77
CA ARG A 176 9.28 18.04 -1.51
C ARG A 176 8.22 17.96 -0.43
N LEU A 177 7.37 16.91 -0.48
CA LEU A 177 6.34 16.65 0.54
C LEU A 177 6.98 16.41 1.91
N ARG A 178 8.02 15.57 1.99
CA ARG A 178 8.76 15.31 3.24
C ARG A 178 9.39 16.59 3.80
N LYS A 179 10.00 17.38 2.92
CA LYS A 179 10.59 18.66 3.33
C LYS A 179 9.52 19.57 3.93
N TRP A 180 8.41 19.77 3.22
CA TRP A 180 7.29 20.59 3.69
C TRP A 180 6.77 20.13 5.05
N THR A 181 6.52 18.83 5.21
CA THR A 181 6.02 18.28 6.49
C THR A 181 7.02 18.50 7.63
N THR A 182 8.32 18.38 7.36
CA THR A 182 9.39 18.62 8.34
C THR A 182 9.44 20.09 8.75
N ASP A 183 9.44 21.01 7.79
CA ASP A 183 9.55 22.46 8.03
C ASP A 183 8.37 22.99 8.86
N HIS A 184 7.19 22.38 8.75
CA HIS A 184 5.97 22.83 9.44
C HIS A 184 5.60 21.97 10.67
N GLY A 185 6.43 21.00 11.04
CA GLY A 185 6.13 20.08 12.15
C GLY A 185 4.82 19.31 11.94
N VAL A 186 4.56 18.91 10.70
CA VAL A 186 3.45 18.07 10.27
C VAL A 186 3.96 16.63 10.12
N LEU A 187 3.21 15.64 10.58
CA LEU A 187 3.64 14.25 10.45
C LEU A 187 3.37 13.70 9.05
N LEU A 188 4.32 12.96 8.50
CA LEU A 188 4.15 12.23 7.24
C LEU A 188 3.78 10.78 7.53
N ILE A 189 2.58 10.38 7.11
CA ILE A 189 2.10 9.00 7.14
C ILE A 189 2.19 8.43 5.73
N CYS A 190 3.06 7.43 5.52
CA CYS A 190 3.06 6.66 4.28
C CYS A 190 2.16 5.43 4.44
N ASP A 191 1.14 5.35 3.60
CA ASP A 191 0.27 4.18 3.54
C ASP A 191 0.87 3.14 2.58
N GLU A 192 1.52 2.15 3.16
CA GLU A 192 2.19 1.05 2.46
C GLU A 192 1.37 -0.26 2.48
N ILE A 193 0.08 -0.17 2.80
CA ILE A 193 -0.81 -1.32 2.90
C ILE A 193 -0.86 -2.11 1.60
N GLN A 194 -0.82 -1.43 0.45
CA GLN A 194 -0.88 -2.08 -0.85
C GLN A 194 0.42 -1.95 -1.66
N ALA A 195 1.16 -0.86 -1.50
CA ALA A 195 2.42 -0.61 -2.20
C ALA A 195 3.62 -1.30 -1.54
N GLY A 196 3.54 -1.59 -0.24
CA GLY A 196 4.62 -2.20 0.52
C GLY A 196 4.80 -3.71 0.30
N CYS A 197 5.68 -4.29 1.10
CA CYS A 197 6.05 -5.71 1.07
C CYS A 197 6.50 -6.17 -0.31
N GLY A 198 7.26 -5.34 -1.03
CA GLY A 198 7.90 -5.68 -2.30
C GLY A 198 7.08 -5.40 -3.55
N ARG A 199 5.85 -4.93 -3.43
CA ARG A 199 4.97 -4.72 -4.58
C ARG A 199 5.56 -3.78 -5.63
N THR A 200 6.33 -2.79 -5.21
CA THR A 200 6.98 -1.79 -6.07
C THR A 200 8.42 -2.14 -6.48
N GLY A 201 8.89 -3.35 -6.13
CA GLY A 201 10.27 -3.81 -6.33
C GLY A 201 11.16 -3.62 -5.10
N ASP A 202 10.91 -2.60 -4.28
CA ASP A 202 11.54 -2.37 -2.98
C ASP A 202 10.59 -2.80 -1.85
N PHE A 203 11.08 -2.99 -0.61
CA PHE A 203 10.21 -3.41 0.50
C PHE A 203 9.10 -2.40 0.77
N PHE A 204 9.43 -1.10 0.80
CA PHE A 204 8.44 -0.01 0.85
C PHE A 204 8.49 0.81 -0.43
N GLY A 205 7.33 1.22 -0.93
CA GLY A 205 7.23 1.94 -2.19
C GLY A 205 7.88 3.32 -2.19
N PHE A 206 8.02 3.96 -1.01
CA PHE A 206 8.68 5.26 -0.86
C PHE A 206 10.21 5.18 -0.84
N GLU A 207 10.84 4.01 -0.68
CA GLU A 207 12.29 3.89 -0.41
C GLU A 207 13.16 4.53 -1.47
N ARG A 208 12.81 4.41 -2.75
CA ARG A 208 13.57 5.04 -3.86
C ARG A 208 13.67 6.56 -3.76
N SER A 209 12.74 7.19 -3.06
CA SER A 209 12.78 8.63 -2.84
C SER A 209 13.79 9.06 -1.77
N GLY A 210 14.30 8.13 -0.96
CA GLY A 210 15.12 8.42 0.22
C GLY A 210 14.35 9.06 1.37
N VAL A 211 13.03 9.15 1.27
CA VAL A 211 12.17 9.72 2.32
C VAL A 211 12.07 8.76 3.49
N VAL A 212 12.10 9.31 4.70
CA VAL A 212 11.85 8.57 5.95
C VAL A 212 10.58 9.13 6.58
N PRO A 213 9.45 8.41 6.54
CA PRO A 213 8.17 8.86 7.09
C PRO A 213 8.20 8.95 8.62
N ASP A 214 7.21 9.58 9.21
CA ASP A 214 7.02 9.55 10.66
C ASP A 214 6.22 8.32 11.10
N LEU A 215 5.24 7.92 10.27
CA LEU A 215 4.40 6.74 10.47
C LEU A 215 4.28 5.97 9.15
N ILE A 216 4.25 4.63 9.22
CA ILE A 216 4.02 3.76 8.08
C ILE A 216 2.90 2.79 8.44
N THR A 217 1.82 2.76 7.66
CA THR A 217 0.75 1.78 7.84
C THR A 217 1.00 0.56 6.97
N CYS A 218 0.95 -0.63 7.56
CA CYS A 218 1.17 -1.91 6.89
C CYS A 218 0.02 -2.87 7.19
N ALA A 219 -0.43 -3.60 6.18
CA ALA A 219 -1.39 -4.68 6.29
C ALA A 219 -1.20 -5.66 5.10
N LYS A 220 -2.21 -6.44 4.76
CA LYS A 220 -2.16 -7.36 3.62
C LYS A 220 -0.94 -8.28 3.69
N SER A 221 0.02 -8.11 2.78
CA SER A 221 1.18 -9.01 2.67
C SER A 221 2.18 -8.93 3.83
N ILE A 222 2.04 -7.98 4.76
CA ILE A 222 2.83 -8.01 5.99
C ILE A 222 2.55 -9.29 6.82
N GLY A 223 1.36 -9.86 6.69
CA GLY A 223 0.99 -11.14 7.29
C GLY A 223 1.59 -12.38 6.60
N GLY A 224 2.20 -12.21 5.43
CA GLY A 224 2.85 -13.27 4.65
C GLY A 224 1.88 -14.14 3.87
N PHE A 225 1.13 -15.01 4.52
CA PHE A 225 0.29 -16.06 3.96
C PHE A 225 -1.13 -15.61 3.58
N GLY A 226 -1.43 -14.32 3.70
CA GLY A 226 -2.79 -13.79 3.55
C GLY A 226 -3.61 -13.81 4.84
N LEU A 227 -2.98 -14.11 5.97
CA LEU A 227 -3.61 -14.03 7.28
C LEU A 227 -3.82 -12.55 7.68
N PRO A 228 -4.99 -12.21 8.26
CA PRO A 228 -5.28 -10.85 8.66
C PRO A 228 -4.32 -10.35 9.76
N MET A 229 -3.55 -9.31 9.44
CA MET A 229 -2.72 -8.57 10.37
C MET A 229 -2.48 -7.15 9.83
N ALA A 230 -2.50 -6.17 10.74
CA ALA A 230 -2.10 -4.82 10.42
C ALA A 230 -1.27 -4.22 11.55
N ILE A 231 -0.33 -3.37 11.18
CA ILE A 231 0.60 -2.70 12.09
C ILE A 231 0.85 -1.27 11.65
N VAL A 232 1.22 -0.43 12.61
CA VAL A 232 1.82 0.87 12.35
C VAL A 232 3.28 0.81 12.80
N LEU A 233 4.20 1.16 11.90
CA LEU A 233 5.58 1.43 12.26
C LEU A 233 5.66 2.93 12.55
N LEU A 234 6.19 3.31 13.69
CA LEU A 234 6.22 4.69 14.15
C LEU A 234 7.60 5.06 14.69
N ARG A 235 8.06 6.28 14.42
CA ARG A 235 9.28 6.79 15.07
C ARG A 235 9.16 6.68 16.58
N ALA A 236 10.20 6.21 17.25
CA ALA A 236 10.15 5.95 18.70
C ALA A 236 9.71 7.17 19.52
N GLY A 237 10.14 8.38 19.11
CA GLY A 237 9.74 9.63 19.77
C GLY A 237 8.26 10.01 19.61
N LEU A 238 7.51 9.33 18.74
CA LEU A 238 6.07 9.54 18.57
C LEU A 238 5.21 8.60 19.42
N ASP A 239 5.82 7.70 20.17
CA ASP A 239 5.07 6.80 21.05
C ASP A 239 4.58 7.52 22.30
N VAL A 240 3.54 8.31 22.14
CA VAL A 240 2.88 9.09 23.21
C VAL A 240 1.63 8.41 23.76
N TRP A 241 1.44 7.12 23.42
CA TRP A 241 0.34 6.33 23.94
C TRP A 241 0.41 6.14 25.45
N GLN A 242 -0.75 6.25 26.10
CA GLN A 242 -0.92 5.83 27.47
C GLN A 242 -1.64 4.48 27.53
N PRO A 243 -1.48 3.70 28.61
CA PRO A 243 -2.22 2.46 28.78
C PRO A 243 -3.72 2.65 28.58
N GLY A 244 -4.31 1.86 27.68
CA GLY A 244 -5.74 1.95 27.34
C GLY A 244 -6.10 2.89 26.18
N ASP A 245 -5.21 3.74 25.72
CA ASP A 245 -5.51 4.69 24.62
C ASP A 245 -5.87 4.01 23.30
N HIS A 246 -5.24 2.88 22.99
CA HIS A 246 -5.51 2.14 21.75
C HIS A 246 -5.39 0.64 22.02
N ILE A 247 -6.49 0.00 22.36
CA ILE A 247 -6.58 -1.42 22.69
C ILE A 247 -7.54 -2.16 21.74
N GLY A 248 -7.44 -3.48 21.71
CA GLY A 248 -8.34 -4.34 20.92
C GLY A 248 -7.98 -5.81 21.10
N THR A 249 -8.98 -6.66 21.27
CA THR A 249 -8.82 -8.10 21.50
C THR A 249 -8.01 -8.80 20.41
N PHE A 250 -8.19 -8.41 19.15
CA PHE A 250 -7.54 -9.01 17.99
C PHE A 250 -6.35 -8.18 17.47
N ARG A 251 -5.67 -7.44 18.32
CA ARG A 251 -4.41 -6.77 17.99
C ARG A 251 -3.30 -7.79 17.81
N GLY A 252 -2.83 -7.94 16.59
CA GLY A 252 -1.87 -8.99 16.24
C GLY A 252 -2.53 -10.37 16.17
N ASN A 253 -1.85 -11.26 15.48
CA ASN A 253 -2.31 -12.62 15.21
C ASN A 253 -1.11 -13.56 15.26
N GLN A 254 -1.14 -14.56 16.15
CA GLN A 254 0.00 -15.46 16.35
C GLN A 254 0.39 -16.23 15.09
N LEU A 255 -0.60 -16.68 14.32
CA LEU A 255 -0.35 -17.37 13.05
C LEU A 255 0.24 -16.41 12.00
N ALA A 256 -0.25 -15.16 11.97
CA ALA A 256 0.30 -14.14 11.09
C ALA A 256 1.71 -13.71 11.50
N PHE A 257 2.05 -13.68 12.80
CA PHE A 257 3.43 -13.43 13.24
C PHE A 257 4.40 -14.50 12.70
N LEU A 258 3.97 -15.78 12.75
CA LEU A 258 4.76 -16.89 12.23
C LEU A 258 5.02 -16.74 10.72
N THR A 259 3.97 -16.50 9.94
CA THR A 259 4.08 -16.39 8.47
C THR A 259 4.73 -15.08 8.03
N ALA A 260 4.52 -13.99 8.73
CA ALA A 260 5.20 -12.70 8.49
C ALA A 260 6.72 -12.81 8.69
N ARG A 261 7.16 -13.52 9.71
CA ARG A 261 8.59 -13.77 9.92
C ARG A 261 9.20 -14.55 8.74
N ILE A 262 8.47 -15.51 8.19
CA ILE A 262 8.92 -16.26 7.00
C ILE A 262 8.91 -15.33 5.76
N ALA A 263 7.89 -14.50 5.61
CA ALA A 263 7.83 -13.50 4.54
C ALA A 263 9.03 -12.54 4.56
N LEU A 264 9.42 -12.07 5.75
CA LEU A 264 10.61 -11.24 5.92
C LEU A 264 11.90 -11.98 5.50
N SER A 265 11.99 -13.29 5.71
CA SER A 265 13.18 -14.05 5.35
C SER A 265 13.42 -14.16 3.84
N TYR A 266 12.42 -13.95 2.99
CA TYR A 266 12.59 -13.85 1.54
C TYR A 266 13.53 -12.70 1.14
N TRP A 267 13.58 -11.63 1.92
CA TRP A 267 14.41 -10.45 1.66
C TRP A 267 15.91 -10.67 1.94
N HIS A 268 16.28 -11.85 2.41
CA HIS A 268 17.68 -12.32 2.52
C HIS A 268 17.98 -13.46 1.53
N ASP A 269 17.02 -13.84 0.70
CA ASP A 269 17.15 -14.89 -0.30
C ASP A 269 17.56 -14.29 -1.65
N GLU A 270 18.82 -14.47 -2.02
CA GLU A 270 19.37 -13.91 -3.28
C GLU A 270 18.62 -14.42 -4.52
N GLN A 271 18.12 -15.67 -4.49
CA GLN A 271 17.36 -16.24 -5.60
C GLN A 271 16.00 -15.54 -5.73
N PHE A 272 15.32 -15.27 -4.61
CA PHE A 272 14.08 -14.51 -4.62
C PHE A 272 14.31 -13.06 -5.07
N LEU A 273 15.35 -12.39 -4.60
CA LEU A 273 15.65 -11.00 -4.99
C LEU A 273 15.99 -10.92 -6.49
N LYS A 274 16.73 -11.89 -7.01
CA LYS A 274 17.01 -11.97 -8.45
C LYS A 274 15.72 -12.21 -9.24
N LEU A 275 14.90 -13.18 -8.85
CA LEU A 275 13.61 -13.45 -9.49
C LEU A 275 12.70 -12.23 -9.48
N LEU A 276 12.62 -11.51 -8.36
CA LEU A 276 11.84 -10.28 -8.26
C LEU A 276 12.35 -9.21 -9.23
N ALA A 277 13.66 -9.02 -9.34
CA ALA A 277 14.24 -8.06 -10.28
C ALA A 277 13.94 -8.44 -11.74
N ASP A 278 14.11 -9.71 -12.10
CA ASP A 278 13.80 -10.25 -13.44
C ASP A 278 12.31 -10.06 -13.78
N ASN A 279 11.42 -10.36 -12.82
CA ASN A 279 9.98 -10.18 -12.96
C ASN A 279 9.57 -8.70 -13.09
N CYS A 280 10.19 -7.79 -12.33
CA CYS A 280 9.96 -6.36 -12.49
C CYS A 280 10.33 -5.88 -13.89
N ALA A 281 11.48 -6.33 -14.41
CA ALA A 281 11.90 -6.00 -15.78
C ALA A 281 10.97 -6.60 -16.85
N ALA A 282 10.45 -7.81 -16.64
CA ALA A 282 9.45 -8.42 -17.53
C ALA A 282 8.14 -7.61 -17.52
N MET A 283 7.66 -7.20 -16.36
CA MET A 283 6.49 -6.33 -16.23
C MET A 283 6.67 -4.99 -16.97
N GLU A 284 7.81 -4.34 -16.79
CA GLU A 284 8.10 -3.04 -17.46
C GLU A 284 8.09 -3.19 -18.98
N ARG A 285 8.75 -4.24 -19.52
CA ARG A 285 8.75 -4.50 -20.98
C ARG A 285 7.35 -4.76 -21.52
N ALA A 286 6.58 -5.61 -20.85
CA ALA A 286 5.22 -5.94 -21.28
C ALA A 286 4.29 -4.71 -21.25
N VAL A 287 4.35 -3.92 -20.19
CA VAL A 287 3.52 -2.71 -20.02
C VAL A 287 3.87 -1.64 -21.04
N ALA A 288 5.15 -1.50 -21.41
CA ALA A 288 5.55 -0.63 -22.51
C ALA A 288 4.89 -1.08 -23.84
N GLY A 289 4.85 -2.39 -24.11
CA GLY A 289 4.13 -2.93 -25.27
C GLY A 289 2.61 -2.71 -25.20
N PHE A 290 1.99 -2.81 -24.03
CA PHE A 290 0.56 -2.56 -23.88
C PHE A 290 0.18 -1.09 -24.13
N ALA A 291 1.09 -0.15 -23.86
CA ALA A 291 0.88 1.27 -24.17
C ALA A 291 0.76 1.56 -25.67
N GLU A 292 1.33 0.70 -26.49
CA GLU A 292 1.28 0.82 -27.98
C GLU A 292 0.02 0.19 -28.59
N ILE A 293 -0.81 -0.53 -27.82
CA ILE A 293 -2.05 -1.12 -28.33
C ILE A 293 -3.04 0.00 -28.65
N PRO A 294 -3.55 0.10 -29.91
CA PRO A 294 -4.54 1.12 -30.27
C PRO A 294 -5.76 1.06 -29.35
N GLY A 295 -6.17 2.20 -28.79
CA GLY A 295 -7.29 2.28 -27.85
C GLY A 295 -6.91 2.17 -26.38
N VAL A 296 -5.66 1.84 -26.03
CA VAL A 296 -5.11 2.03 -24.69
C VAL A 296 -4.71 3.50 -24.53
N ALA A 297 -5.32 4.20 -23.56
CA ALA A 297 -5.04 5.62 -23.34
C ALA A 297 -3.69 5.85 -22.65
N SER A 298 -3.33 4.98 -21.73
CA SER A 298 -2.00 4.95 -21.08
C SER A 298 -1.76 3.64 -20.33
N ALA A 299 -0.49 3.31 -20.13
CA ALA A 299 -0.09 2.17 -19.29
C ALA A 299 1.05 2.60 -18.36
N ARG A 300 0.98 2.17 -17.12
CA ARG A 300 1.92 2.55 -16.04
C ARG A 300 2.38 1.33 -15.29
N CYS A 301 3.66 1.30 -14.90
CA CYS A 301 4.25 0.21 -14.13
C CYS A 301 5.17 0.72 -13.03
N ARG A 302 5.15 0.02 -11.89
CA ARG A 302 6.13 0.22 -10.82
C ARG A 302 6.41 -1.12 -10.15
N GLY A 303 7.54 -1.76 -10.50
CA GLY A 303 7.84 -3.10 -10.02
C GLY A 303 6.79 -4.13 -10.47
N MET A 304 6.19 -4.82 -9.51
CA MET A 304 5.21 -5.89 -9.76
C MET A 304 3.75 -5.40 -9.71
N ILE A 305 3.53 -4.13 -10.09
CA ILE A 305 2.19 -3.56 -10.25
C ILE A 305 2.09 -2.69 -11.48
N ALA A 306 1.02 -2.87 -12.26
CA ALA A 306 0.74 -2.05 -13.42
C ALA A 306 -0.74 -1.68 -13.52
N GLY A 307 -1.02 -0.55 -14.16
CA GLY A 307 -2.35 -0.08 -14.53
C GLY A 307 -2.42 0.17 -16.03
N ILE A 308 -3.37 -0.46 -16.69
CA ILE A 308 -3.67 -0.28 -18.11
C ILE A 308 -5.00 0.46 -18.22
N ASP A 309 -4.93 1.69 -18.72
CA ASP A 309 -6.01 2.67 -18.74
C ASP A 309 -6.65 2.75 -20.13
N PHE A 310 -7.93 2.50 -20.21
CA PHE A 310 -8.70 2.57 -21.45
C PHE A 310 -9.26 3.98 -21.72
N GLY A 311 -8.98 4.91 -20.81
CA GLY A 311 -9.47 6.29 -20.91
C GLY A 311 -10.85 6.49 -20.28
N ARG A 312 -11.10 7.74 -19.90
CA ARG A 312 -12.33 8.14 -19.25
C ARG A 312 -13.56 7.83 -20.10
N GLY A 313 -14.54 7.14 -19.54
CA GLY A 313 -15.77 6.74 -20.24
C GLY A 313 -15.74 5.32 -20.84
N ASN A 314 -14.58 4.69 -20.97
CA ASN A 314 -14.42 3.37 -21.58
C ASN A 314 -14.53 2.21 -20.55
N VAL A 315 -15.45 2.32 -19.62
CA VAL A 315 -15.67 1.31 -18.55
C VAL A 315 -16.11 -0.03 -19.14
N GLU A 316 -16.94 -0.01 -20.18
CA GLU A 316 -17.42 -1.25 -20.82
C GLU A 316 -16.29 -1.97 -21.56
N VAL A 317 -15.37 -1.24 -22.19
CA VAL A 317 -14.15 -1.83 -22.79
C VAL A 317 -13.30 -2.50 -21.70
N ALA A 318 -13.09 -1.84 -20.57
CA ALA A 318 -12.36 -2.41 -19.45
C ALA A 318 -13.04 -3.67 -18.86
N LYS A 319 -14.37 -3.72 -18.84
CA LYS A 319 -15.14 -4.90 -18.44
C LYS A 319 -14.98 -6.05 -19.42
N ASP A 320 -15.11 -5.79 -20.72
CA ASP A 320 -14.93 -6.81 -21.75
C ASP A 320 -13.51 -7.36 -21.75
N ALA A 321 -12.50 -6.48 -21.69
CA ALA A 321 -11.10 -6.88 -21.55
C ALA A 321 -10.88 -7.75 -20.30
N GLN A 322 -11.40 -7.37 -19.14
CA GLN A 322 -11.30 -8.16 -17.91
C GLN A 322 -11.92 -9.56 -18.08
N GLN A 323 -13.07 -9.65 -18.74
CA GLN A 323 -13.76 -10.92 -18.97
C GLN A 323 -12.98 -11.83 -19.92
N ARG A 324 -12.41 -11.29 -20.99
CA ARG A 324 -11.55 -12.04 -21.94
C ARG A 324 -10.27 -12.53 -21.24
N VAL A 325 -9.63 -11.68 -20.48
CA VAL A 325 -8.45 -12.02 -19.67
C VAL A 325 -8.76 -13.16 -18.71
N LEU A 326 -9.93 -13.15 -18.05
CA LEU A 326 -10.37 -14.24 -17.18
C LEU A 326 -10.60 -15.54 -17.96
N GLN A 327 -11.21 -15.47 -19.16
CA GLN A 327 -11.39 -16.63 -20.04
C GLN A 327 -10.06 -17.21 -20.54
N ALA A 328 -9.03 -16.37 -20.70
CA ALA A 328 -7.67 -16.77 -21.01
C ALA A 328 -6.91 -17.30 -19.78
N GLY A 329 -7.57 -17.46 -18.63
CA GLY A 329 -6.99 -18.04 -17.40
C GLY A 329 -6.22 -17.07 -16.52
N VAL A 330 -6.32 -15.78 -16.76
CA VAL A 330 -5.63 -14.75 -15.96
C VAL A 330 -6.63 -13.95 -15.14
N LEU A 331 -6.46 -13.95 -13.82
CA LEU A 331 -7.32 -13.18 -12.92
C LEU A 331 -6.76 -11.78 -12.70
N VAL A 332 -7.51 -10.77 -13.11
CA VAL A 332 -7.18 -9.35 -12.92
C VAL A 332 -8.33 -8.59 -12.25
N ASP A 333 -8.03 -7.41 -11.74
CA ASP A 333 -9.01 -6.55 -11.09
C ASP A 333 -9.02 -5.16 -11.75
N ARG A 334 -10.13 -4.44 -11.63
CA ARG A 334 -10.27 -3.09 -12.15
C ARG A 334 -10.11 -2.05 -11.06
N CYS A 335 -9.62 -0.88 -11.43
CA CYS A 335 -9.48 0.29 -10.58
C CYS A 335 -9.74 1.57 -11.39
N GLY A 336 -9.37 2.71 -10.84
CA GLY A 336 -9.71 4.01 -11.41
C GLY A 336 -11.04 4.54 -10.88
N PRO A 337 -11.33 5.82 -11.11
CA PRO A 337 -12.53 6.50 -10.57
C PRO A 337 -13.84 5.82 -10.95
N ASN A 338 -13.93 5.24 -12.15
CA ASN A 338 -15.13 4.60 -12.68
C ASN A 338 -14.92 3.09 -12.98
N GLY A 339 -13.71 2.56 -12.80
CA GLY A 339 -13.34 1.18 -13.13
C GLY A 339 -12.91 0.99 -14.58
N GLU A 340 -12.39 2.03 -15.21
CA GLU A 340 -11.87 2.06 -16.58
C GLU A 340 -10.43 1.57 -16.71
N ILE A 341 -9.78 1.23 -15.61
CA ILE A 341 -8.37 0.79 -15.57
C ILE A 341 -8.29 -0.65 -15.10
N ILE A 342 -7.57 -1.51 -15.81
CA ILE A 342 -7.22 -2.84 -15.34
C ILE A 342 -5.86 -2.78 -14.64
N LYS A 343 -5.79 -3.36 -13.43
CA LYS A 343 -4.54 -3.47 -12.69
C LYS A 343 -4.00 -4.90 -12.70
N LEU A 344 -2.71 -5.02 -12.94
CA LEU A 344 -1.94 -6.25 -12.87
C LEU A 344 -1.18 -6.29 -11.55
N MET A 345 -1.36 -7.37 -10.77
CA MET A 345 -0.71 -7.56 -9.46
C MET A 345 -0.35 -9.04 -9.28
N PRO A 346 0.59 -9.60 -10.06
CA PRO A 346 1.01 -10.98 -9.87
C PRO A 346 1.75 -11.17 -8.54
N PRO A 347 1.86 -12.40 -8.00
CA PRO A 347 2.77 -12.67 -6.89
C PRO A 347 4.22 -12.33 -7.26
N LEU A 348 5.02 -11.93 -6.26
CA LEU A 348 6.41 -11.53 -6.49
C LEU A 348 7.29 -12.71 -6.89
N ASN A 349 6.95 -13.90 -6.40
CA ASN A 349 7.65 -15.15 -6.63
C ASN A 349 7.06 -16.00 -7.78
N THR A 350 6.28 -15.38 -8.68
CA THR A 350 5.80 -16.05 -9.88
C THR A 350 7.00 -16.49 -10.74
N PRO A 351 7.09 -17.74 -11.18
CA PRO A 351 8.10 -18.13 -12.17
C PRO A 351 8.04 -17.24 -13.41
N THR A 352 9.19 -16.80 -13.91
CA THR A 352 9.24 -15.77 -14.97
C THR A 352 8.54 -16.21 -16.26
N ASP A 353 8.65 -17.49 -16.62
CA ASP A 353 7.95 -18.09 -17.76
C ASP A 353 6.42 -18.01 -17.61
N GLN A 354 5.89 -18.32 -16.43
CA GLN A 354 4.46 -18.20 -16.14
C GLN A 354 4.01 -16.74 -16.13
N LEU A 355 4.85 -15.82 -15.64
CA LEU A 355 4.57 -14.39 -15.69
C LEU A 355 4.48 -13.91 -17.13
N GLU A 356 5.45 -14.25 -17.97
CA GLU A 356 5.50 -13.86 -19.38
C GLU A 356 4.32 -14.44 -20.18
N ASP A 357 3.94 -15.71 -19.93
CA ASP A 357 2.75 -16.32 -20.53
C ASP A 357 1.47 -15.59 -20.11
N GLY A 358 1.32 -15.25 -18.84
CA GLY A 358 0.18 -14.49 -18.35
C GLY A 358 0.11 -13.06 -18.91
N LEU A 359 1.25 -12.40 -19.07
CA LEU A 359 1.33 -11.06 -19.67
C LEU A 359 1.00 -11.09 -21.17
N ARG A 360 1.45 -12.11 -21.90
CA ARG A 360 1.10 -12.30 -23.29
C ARG A 360 -0.40 -12.54 -23.46
N ALA A 361 -0.99 -13.47 -22.72
CA ALA A 361 -2.43 -13.75 -22.74
C ALA A 361 -3.26 -12.49 -22.39
N PHE A 362 -2.76 -11.67 -21.45
CA PHE A 362 -3.36 -10.38 -21.12
C PHE A 362 -3.34 -9.43 -22.31
N GLY A 363 -2.19 -9.23 -22.97
CA GLY A 363 -2.05 -8.33 -24.11
C GLY A 363 -2.95 -8.72 -25.27
N GLU A 364 -2.98 -10.02 -25.64
CA GLU A 364 -3.86 -10.56 -26.68
C GLU A 364 -5.35 -10.33 -26.35
N SER A 365 -5.75 -10.53 -25.11
CA SER A 365 -7.13 -10.30 -24.65
C SER A 365 -7.51 -8.81 -24.67
N VAL A 366 -6.59 -7.91 -24.34
CA VAL A 366 -6.80 -6.46 -24.42
C VAL A 366 -6.94 -6.01 -25.87
N ALA A 367 -6.06 -6.45 -26.79
CA ALA A 367 -6.14 -6.15 -28.21
C ALA A 367 -7.48 -6.62 -28.79
N ALA A 368 -7.89 -7.87 -28.51
CA ALA A 368 -9.17 -8.41 -28.94
C ALA A 368 -10.40 -7.66 -28.39
N ALA A 369 -10.32 -7.08 -27.17
CA ALA A 369 -11.39 -6.25 -26.63
C ALA A 369 -11.49 -4.87 -27.31
N LEU A 370 -10.41 -4.41 -27.93
CA LEU A 370 -10.31 -3.16 -28.66
C LEU A 370 -10.58 -3.33 -30.17
N GLY A 371 -10.81 -4.59 -30.61
CA GLY A 371 -11.16 -4.90 -32.03
C GLY A 371 -9.95 -5.10 -32.93
N GLU A 372 -8.78 -5.37 -32.36
CA GLU A 372 -7.53 -5.68 -33.04
C GLU A 372 -7.35 -7.21 -33.29
#